data_98631bb0aab6dc5be93372011286a3cd
#
_entry.id   98631bb0aab6dc5be93372011286a3cd
#
_cell.length_a   1.000
_cell.length_b   1.000
_cell.length_c   1.000
_cell.angle_alpha   90.00
_cell.angle_beta   90.00
_cell.angle_gamma   90.00
#
_symmetry.space_group_name_H-M   'P 1'
#
loop_
_entity.id
_entity.type
_entity.pdbx_description
1 polymer ?
#
loop_
_entity_poly.entity_id
_entity_poly.type
_entity_poly.pdbx_seq_one_letter_code
_entity_poly.pdbx_strand_id
1 'polypeptide(L)'
;MLRPTLFLAAAMLAMPLYAQAPTPGAAIPGAECLVRINATPQSWLIQGYDPFDGAVPEGTFGVTFVNEGTGECRFTPTFELGQPPFGLSKGSGKRIRYALLNLTDTQDVTPRAGRTLRNPSQRMLTLGANGSRTLLYKLVADADDVKDSGIFTQDETIEAQDGSFRSLGGTQLVLGINVLPSARIGLAGAYTMNDGHAVVDLGELRPGVAPVPLQLRVASTGSYDLNVTSANSGRLRLGSSDWYVPYSLAIGGNSVNLTGVRTISGATNGGLRREALPIHFLIGDTSDRRAGVYSDVVSISVTAR
;
A
#
# COMPACT_ATOMS: atom_id res chain seq x y z
N MET A 1 0.05 -66.16 -64.35
CA MET A 1 0.82 -66.49 -63.12
C MET A 1 1.44 -65.21 -62.56
N LEU A 2 0.74 -64.52 -61.66
CA LEU A 2 1.23 -63.36 -60.98
C LEU A 2 1.34 -63.66 -59.48
N ARG A 3 2.50 -63.49 -58.90
CA ARG A 3 2.72 -63.55 -57.44
C ARG A 3 2.57 -62.18 -56.83
N PRO A 4 1.81 -62.03 -55.74
CA PRO A 4 1.80 -60.77 -54.99
C PRO A 4 2.91 -60.80 -53.95
N THR A 5 3.75 -59.73 -53.92
CA THR A 5 4.74 -59.43 -52.88
C THR A 5 4.08 -58.63 -51.78
N LEU A 6 4.15 -59.15 -50.56
CA LEU A 6 3.63 -58.52 -49.33
C LEU A 6 4.75 -57.59 -48.78
N PHE A 7 4.45 -56.24 -48.71
CA PHE A 7 5.30 -55.29 -48.02
C PHE A 7 4.82 -55.12 -46.58
N LEU A 8 5.69 -55.47 -45.63
CA LEU A 8 5.45 -55.22 -44.18
C LEU A 8 5.99 -53.84 -43.86
N ALA A 9 5.12 -52.90 -43.57
CA ALA A 9 5.50 -51.58 -43.10
C ALA A 9 5.64 -51.62 -41.53
N ALA A 10 6.89 -51.47 -41.05
CA ALA A 10 7.14 -51.29 -39.61
C ALA A 10 6.86 -49.86 -39.21
N ALA A 11 5.81 -49.64 -38.44
CA ALA A 11 5.52 -48.33 -37.80
C ALA A 11 6.39 -48.17 -36.56
N MET A 12 7.41 -47.29 -36.65
CA MET A 12 8.13 -46.79 -35.46
C MET A 12 7.28 -45.80 -34.71
N LEU A 13 6.79 -46.19 -33.52
CA LEU A 13 6.19 -45.31 -32.54
C LEU A 13 7.30 -44.45 -31.91
N ALA A 14 7.35 -43.17 -32.26
CA ALA A 14 8.13 -42.18 -31.57
C ALA A 14 7.43 -41.82 -30.24
N MET A 15 8.00 -42.26 -29.11
CA MET A 15 7.56 -41.83 -27.80
C MET A 15 8.03 -40.39 -27.58
N PRO A 16 7.15 -39.47 -27.12
CA PRO A 16 7.59 -38.12 -26.72
C PRO A 16 8.48 -38.23 -25.48
N LEU A 17 9.72 -37.72 -25.57
CA LEU A 17 10.56 -37.43 -24.40
C LEU A 17 9.83 -36.35 -23.59
N TYR A 18 9.23 -36.74 -22.47
CA TYR A 18 8.84 -35.78 -21.45
C TYR A 18 10.15 -35.21 -20.86
N ALA A 19 10.41 -33.92 -21.13
CA ALA A 19 11.42 -33.16 -20.41
C ALA A 19 10.97 -33.10 -18.94
N GLN A 20 11.67 -33.82 -18.08
CA GLN A 20 11.49 -33.71 -16.63
C GLN A 20 11.88 -32.29 -16.24
N ALA A 21 10.93 -31.57 -15.63
CA ALA A 21 11.22 -30.30 -14.96
C ALA A 21 12.34 -30.53 -13.92
N PRO A 22 13.33 -29.62 -13.79
CA PRO A 22 14.37 -29.79 -12.81
C PRO A 22 13.75 -29.80 -11.41
N THR A 23 13.91 -30.93 -10.73
CA THR A 23 13.56 -31.05 -9.30
C THR A 23 14.36 -30.02 -8.50
N PRO A 24 13.73 -29.22 -7.61
CA PRO A 24 14.48 -28.28 -6.76
C PRO A 24 15.48 -29.07 -5.90
N GLY A 25 16.77 -28.86 -6.16
CA GLY A 25 17.84 -29.02 -5.19
C GLY A 25 18.01 -30.38 -4.53
N ALA A 26 18.21 -31.47 -5.28
CA ALA A 26 18.94 -32.59 -4.72
C ALA A 26 20.40 -32.13 -4.51
N ALA A 27 20.84 -32.00 -3.24
CA ALA A 27 22.23 -31.72 -2.90
C ALA A 27 23.14 -32.70 -3.61
N ILE A 28 24.10 -32.19 -4.41
CA ILE A 28 25.13 -33.02 -5.03
C ILE A 28 26.07 -33.45 -3.89
N PRO A 29 26.14 -34.74 -3.51
CA PRO A 29 27.03 -35.17 -2.46
C PRO A 29 28.48 -34.89 -2.86
N GLY A 30 29.18 -34.10 -2.06
CA GLY A 30 30.61 -33.79 -2.29
C GLY A 30 30.91 -32.41 -2.86
N ALA A 31 29.95 -31.51 -3.00
CA ALA A 31 30.23 -30.12 -3.34
C ALA A 31 31.05 -29.45 -2.23
N GLU A 32 32.24 -28.90 -2.56
CA GLU A 32 33.08 -28.20 -1.58
C GLU A 32 32.36 -27.00 -0.93
N CYS A 33 31.54 -26.32 -1.71
CA CYS A 33 30.73 -25.18 -1.25
C CYS A 33 29.31 -25.27 -1.83
N LEU A 34 28.31 -25.31 -0.95
CA LEU A 34 26.89 -25.31 -1.31
C LEU A 34 26.14 -24.42 -0.32
N VAL A 35 25.51 -23.35 -0.79
CA VAL A 35 24.80 -22.40 0.10
C VAL A 35 23.30 -22.59 -0.04
N ARG A 36 22.65 -22.99 1.08
CA ARG A 36 21.21 -22.92 1.22
C ARG A 36 20.82 -21.58 1.81
N ILE A 37 19.82 -20.93 1.21
CA ILE A 37 19.31 -19.63 1.65
C ILE A 37 17.90 -19.81 2.21
N ASN A 38 17.71 -19.42 3.48
CA ASN A 38 16.43 -19.45 4.16
C ASN A 38 15.94 -18.02 4.41
N ALA A 39 14.97 -17.58 3.62
CA ALA A 39 14.19 -16.38 3.89
C ALA A 39 12.90 -16.80 4.61
N THR A 40 12.72 -16.39 5.86
CA THR A 40 11.53 -16.70 6.64
C THR A 40 10.96 -15.42 7.26
N PRO A 41 9.78 -14.98 6.85
CA PRO A 41 8.92 -15.53 5.78
C PRO A 41 9.51 -15.28 4.37
N GLN A 42 9.04 -16.04 3.36
CA GLN A 42 9.41 -15.80 1.95
C GLN A 42 8.76 -14.54 1.37
N SER A 43 7.78 -13.97 2.06
CA SER A 43 7.10 -12.74 1.67
C SER A 43 7.41 -11.65 2.69
N TRP A 44 8.13 -10.62 2.25
CA TRP A 44 8.53 -9.46 3.04
C TRP A 44 7.61 -8.29 2.76
N LEU A 45 6.49 -8.22 3.50
CA LEU A 45 5.48 -7.19 3.34
C LEU A 45 5.57 -6.17 4.49
N ILE A 46 5.76 -4.90 4.15
CA ILE A 46 5.49 -3.80 5.06
C ILE A 46 3.99 -3.78 5.31
N GLN A 47 3.56 -4.06 6.55
CA GLN A 47 2.15 -4.23 6.88
C GLN A 47 1.52 -2.95 7.39
N GLY A 48 0.28 -2.71 6.97
CA GLY A 48 -0.60 -1.72 7.58
C GLY A 48 -0.18 -0.26 7.38
N TYR A 49 0.49 0.06 6.28
CA TYR A 49 0.92 1.43 6.00
C TYR A 49 -0.28 2.35 5.71
N ASP A 50 -0.41 3.43 6.48
CA ASP A 50 -1.35 4.53 6.23
C ASP A 50 -0.57 5.75 5.68
N PRO A 51 -0.80 6.18 4.41
CA PRO A 51 -0.07 7.32 3.83
C PRO A 51 -0.37 8.67 4.50
N PHE A 52 -1.33 8.74 5.41
CA PHE A 52 -1.71 9.99 6.09
C PHE A 52 -1.19 10.10 7.52
N ASP A 53 -0.56 9.09 8.09
CA ASP A 53 -0.02 9.15 9.46
C ASP A 53 1.40 9.72 9.54
N GLY A 54 2.05 9.94 8.37
CA GLY A 54 3.40 10.51 8.28
C GLY A 54 4.51 9.50 8.60
N ALA A 55 4.18 8.23 8.80
CA ALA A 55 5.18 7.18 9.02
C ALA A 55 5.97 6.88 7.74
N VAL A 56 7.23 6.48 7.90
CA VAL A 56 8.03 5.97 6.80
C VAL A 56 7.61 4.51 6.53
N PRO A 57 7.27 4.14 5.28
CA PRO A 57 6.92 2.76 4.95
C PRO A 57 8.17 1.89 4.91
N GLU A 58 8.54 1.31 6.06
CA GLU A 58 9.73 0.46 6.18
C GLU A 58 9.46 -0.82 6.95
N GLY A 59 10.27 -1.85 6.68
CA GLY A 59 10.23 -3.12 7.40
C GLY A 59 11.60 -3.79 7.40
N THR A 60 11.90 -4.54 8.47
CA THR A 60 13.16 -5.28 8.61
C THR A 60 12.90 -6.77 8.51
N PHE A 61 13.74 -7.46 7.74
CA PHE A 61 13.59 -8.88 7.42
C PHE A 61 14.94 -9.58 7.54
N GLY A 62 14.90 -10.89 7.85
CA GLY A 62 16.09 -11.70 8.03
C GLY A 62 16.26 -12.76 6.96
N VAL A 63 17.50 -12.97 6.50
CA VAL A 63 17.89 -14.09 5.62
C VAL A 63 19.02 -14.85 6.27
N THR A 64 18.85 -16.16 6.40
CA THR A 64 19.89 -17.06 6.92
C THR A 64 20.53 -17.83 5.77
N PHE A 65 21.83 -17.67 5.66
CA PHE A 65 22.69 -18.43 4.74
C PHE A 65 23.32 -19.60 5.49
N VAL A 66 23.20 -20.79 4.96
CA VAL A 66 23.75 -22.02 5.54
C VAL A 66 24.66 -22.67 4.52
N ASN A 67 25.92 -22.94 4.88
CA ASN A 67 26.81 -23.74 4.06
C ASN A 67 26.57 -25.22 4.33
N GLU A 68 25.97 -25.93 3.37
CA GLU A 68 25.75 -27.39 3.42
C GLU A 68 26.91 -28.18 2.78
N GLY A 69 27.92 -27.49 2.26
CA GLY A 69 29.11 -28.09 1.70
C GLY A 69 30.13 -28.47 2.76
N THR A 70 31.18 -29.19 2.32
CA THR A 70 32.26 -29.69 3.18
C THR A 70 33.44 -28.72 3.28
N GLY A 71 33.50 -27.71 2.38
CA GLY A 71 34.55 -26.70 2.34
C GLY A 71 34.07 -25.32 2.80
N GLU A 72 34.98 -24.34 2.77
CA GLU A 72 34.66 -22.94 3.03
C GLU A 72 33.94 -22.31 1.83
N CYS A 73 32.81 -21.62 2.08
CA CYS A 73 32.08 -20.81 1.10
C CYS A 73 32.43 -19.33 1.24
N ARG A 74 32.79 -18.70 0.12
CA ARG A 74 32.95 -17.24 0.01
C ARG A 74 32.02 -16.70 -1.05
N PHE A 75 31.10 -15.81 -0.67
CA PHE A 75 30.08 -15.28 -1.58
C PHE A 75 29.62 -13.88 -1.20
N THR A 76 28.97 -13.24 -2.14
CA THR A 76 28.24 -11.98 -1.93
C THR A 76 26.75 -12.25 -2.11
N PRO A 77 25.88 -11.91 -1.17
CA PRO A 77 24.43 -11.91 -1.37
C PRO A 77 24.05 -10.91 -2.46
N THR A 78 23.26 -11.35 -3.43
CA THR A 78 22.84 -10.55 -4.58
C THR A 78 21.35 -10.72 -4.79
N PHE A 79 20.62 -9.63 -5.02
CA PHE A 79 19.20 -9.66 -5.37
C PHE A 79 19.05 -9.48 -6.87
N GLU A 80 18.09 -10.17 -7.45
CA GLU A 80 17.73 -10.10 -8.86
C GLU A 80 16.22 -10.00 -9.00
N LEU A 81 15.76 -9.13 -9.90
CA LEU A 81 14.33 -9.00 -10.20
C LEU A 81 13.82 -10.27 -10.87
N GLY A 82 12.77 -10.87 -10.32
CA GLY A 82 12.09 -11.99 -10.96
C GLY A 82 11.40 -11.58 -12.26
N GLN A 83 10.82 -10.37 -12.27
CA GLN A 83 10.19 -9.79 -13.45
C GLN A 83 10.42 -8.27 -13.51
N PRO A 84 11.07 -7.74 -14.57
CA PRO A 84 11.14 -6.30 -14.80
C PRO A 84 9.76 -5.74 -15.18
N PRO A 85 9.53 -4.43 -15.03
CA PRO A 85 10.44 -3.41 -14.54
C PRO A 85 10.48 -3.34 -13.00
N PHE A 86 11.52 -2.64 -12.47
CA PHE A 86 11.74 -2.38 -11.06
C PHE A 86 10.58 -1.62 -10.40
N GLY A 87 10.24 -1.99 -9.17
CA GLY A 87 9.26 -1.35 -8.29
C GLY A 87 8.07 -2.24 -7.95
N LEU A 88 7.56 -2.09 -6.73
CA LEU A 88 6.40 -2.81 -6.23
C LEU A 88 5.16 -2.42 -7.05
N SER A 89 4.36 -3.38 -7.46
CA SER A 89 3.19 -3.14 -8.31
C SER A 89 1.95 -3.89 -7.87
N LYS A 90 0.80 -3.29 -8.18
CA LYS A 90 -0.52 -3.90 -8.08
C LYS A 90 -1.08 -4.00 -9.49
N GLY A 91 -0.78 -5.12 -10.18
CA GLY A 91 -1.16 -5.29 -11.59
C GLY A 91 -0.39 -4.35 -12.54
N SER A 92 -1.09 -3.74 -13.51
CA SER A 92 -0.49 -2.88 -14.55
C SER A 92 -0.32 -1.41 -14.14
N GLY A 93 -0.58 -1.07 -12.88
CA GLY A 93 -0.55 0.31 -12.39
C GLY A 93 0.83 0.91 -12.22
N LYS A 94 0.86 2.12 -11.67
CA LYS A 94 2.09 2.82 -11.28
C LYS A 94 2.84 1.98 -10.24
N ARG A 95 4.16 1.93 -10.35
CA ARG A 95 5.03 1.19 -9.43
C ARG A 95 5.52 2.09 -8.31
N ILE A 96 5.66 1.50 -7.11
CA ILE A 96 6.25 2.15 -5.95
C ILE A 96 7.74 1.78 -5.92
N ARG A 97 8.60 2.76 -6.01
CA ARG A 97 10.04 2.56 -5.85
C ARG A 97 10.35 2.15 -4.42
N TYR A 98 11.44 1.45 -4.25
CA TYR A 98 11.92 1.05 -2.92
C TYR A 98 13.43 1.04 -2.86
N ALA A 99 13.96 0.99 -1.64
CA ALA A 99 15.34 0.70 -1.35
C ALA A 99 15.41 -0.55 -0.46
N LEU A 100 16.40 -1.40 -0.73
CA LEU A 100 16.72 -2.57 0.08
C LEU A 100 18.13 -2.39 0.64
N LEU A 101 18.25 -2.25 1.96
CA LEU A 101 19.49 -1.95 2.64
C LEU A 101 19.95 -3.15 3.48
N ASN A 102 21.18 -3.60 3.31
CA ASN A 102 21.80 -4.54 4.23
C ASN A 102 22.19 -3.80 5.52
N LEU A 103 21.60 -4.18 6.65
CA LEU A 103 21.83 -3.50 7.94
C LEU A 103 23.18 -3.82 8.55
N THR A 104 23.90 -4.83 8.07
CA THR A 104 25.23 -5.21 8.60
C THR A 104 26.33 -4.24 8.17
N ASP A 105 26.26 -3.75 6.93
CA ASP A 105 27.25 -2.87 6.31
C ASP A 105 26.64 -1.59 5.72
N THR A 106 25.33 -1.36 5.94
CA THR A 106 24.54 -0.23 5.45
C THR A 106 24.55 -0.07 3.91
N GLN A 107 24.83 -1.16 3.19
CA GLN A 107 24.86 -1.15 1.74
C GLN A 107 23.48 -1.18 1.11
N ASP A 108 23.29 -0.37 0.06
CA ASP A 108 22.13 -0.46 -0.83
C ASP A 108 22.34 -1.66 -1.79
N VAL A 109 21.49 -2.67 -1.62
CA VAL A 109 21.49 -3.89 -2.41
C VAL A 109 20.32 -3.97 -3.38
N THR A 110 19.60 -2.86 -3.59
CA THR A 110 18.41 -2.77 -4.44
C THR A 110 18.72 -3.13 -5.89
N PRO A 111 17.98 -4.05 -6.54
CA PRO A 111 18.26 -4.51 -7.91
C PRO A 111 17.65 -3.59 -8.98
N ARG A 112 17.91 -2.27 -8.93
CA ARG A 112 17.30 -1.25 -9.82
C ARG A 112 17.57 -1.51 -11.31
N ALA A 113 18.72 -2.08 -11.62
CA ALA A 113 19.13 -2.44 -13.00
C ALA A 113 18.83 -3.92 -13.34
N GLY A 114 17.89 -4.54 -12.61
CA GLY A 114 17.60 -5.96 -12.74
C GLY A 114 18.33 -6.83 -11.72
N ARG A 115 19.51 -6.41 -11.29
CA ARG A 115 20.36 -7.09 -10.32
C ARG A 115 21.05 -6.07 -9.41
N THR A 116 21.38 -6.47 -8.17
CA THR A 116 22.22 -5.67 -7.27
C THR A 116 23.56 -5.33 -7.92
N LEU A 117 23.91 -4.05 -7.91
CA LEU A 117 25.23 -3.62 -8.36
C LEU A 117 26.27 -3.97 -7.30
N ARG A 118 27.22 -4.83 -7.64
CA ARG A 118 28.31 -5.18 -6.75
C ARG A 118 29.28 -4.01 -6.59
N ASN A 119 29.58 -3.69 -5.34
CA ASN A 119 30.68 -2.79 -5.02
C ASN A 119 31.99 -3.60 -4.96
N PRO A 120 33.04 -3.29 -5.74
CA PRO A 120 34.32 -4.01 -5.71
C PRO A 120 34.99 -4.03 -4.33
N SER A 121 34.72 -3.04 -3.48
CA SER A 121 35.22 -2.97 -2.10
C SER A 121 34.37 -3.73 -1.08
N GLN A 122 33.27 -4.33 -1.51
CA GLN A 122 32.40 -5.12 -0.63
C GLN A 122 33.12 -6.38 -0.15
N ARG A 123 33.16 -6.56 1.18
CA ARG A 123 33.74 -7.77 1.76
C ARG A 123 32.80 -8.96 1.51
N MET A 124 33.33 -10.02 0.91
CA MET A 124 32.60 -11.27 0.72
C MET A 124 32.28 -11.90 2.07
N LEU A 125 31.08 -12.48 2.18
CA LEU A 125 30.69 -13.30 3.32
C LEU A 125 31.41 -14.64 3.25
N THR A 126 31.99 -15.06 4.38
CA THR A 126 32.68 -16.34 4.49
C THR A 126 31.97 -17.24 5.49
N LEU A 127 31.65 -18.48 5.10
CA LEU A 127 31.05 -19.51 5.94
C LEU A 127 31.92 -20.78 5.87
N GLY A 128 32.39 -21.25 7.01
CA GLY A 128 33.01 -22.58 7.11
C GLY A 128 31.99 -23.69 6.83
N ALA A 129 32.47 -24.93 6.71
CA ALA A 129 31.60 -26.11 6.54
C ALA A 129 30.53 -26.17 7.64
N ASN A 130 29.28 -26.43 7.27
CA ASN A 130 28.12 -26.42 8.16
C ASN A 130 27.89 -25.10 8.92
N GLY A 131 28.59 -24.02 8.55
CA GLY A 131 28.43 -22.70 9.12
C GLY A 131 27.14 -22.02 8.65
N SER A 132 26.59 -21.14 9.51
CA SER A 132 25.42 -20.34 9.15
C SER A 132 25.58 -18.89 9.58
N ARG A 133 24.92 -17.98 8.87
CA ARG A 133 24.85 -16.56 9.23
C ARG A 133 23.55 -15.93 8.78
N THR A 134 22.94 -15.18 9.68
CA THR A 134 21.74 -14.36 9.36
C THR A 134 22.16 -12.93 9.07
N LEU A 135 21.70 -12.41 7.96
CA LEU A 135 21.78 -10.99 7.62
C LEU A 135 20.41 -10.36 7.75
N LEU A 136 20.39 -9.12 8.22
CA LEU A 136 19.17 -8.31 8.32
C LEU A 136 19.13 -7.30 7.17
N TYR A 137 17.99 -7.20 6.54
CA TYR A 137 17.72 -6.25 5.47
C TYR A 137 16.57 -5.35 5.84
N LYS A 138 16.67 -4.07 5.48
CA LYS A 138 15.59 -3.10 5.61
C LYS A 138 15.01 -2.81 4.22
N LEU A 139 13.72 -3.06 4.05
CA LEU A 139 12.94 -2.61 2.90
C LEU A 139 12.32 -1.26 3.24
N VAL A 140 12.55 -0.25 2.41
CA VAL A 140 11.98 1.09 2.54
C VAL A 140 11.27 1.42 1.22
N ALA A 141 9.95 1.56 1.24
CA ALA A 141 9.20 1.98 0.06
C ALA A 141 9.17 3.52 -0.03
N ASP A 142 9.06 4.05 -1.25
CA ASP A 142 8.95 5.48 -1.48
C ASP A 142 7.51 5.94 -1.22
N ALA A 143 7.30 6.67 -0.11
CA ALA A 143 5.99 7.17 0.29
C ALA A 143 5.34 8.07 -0.78
N ASP A 144 6.15 8.82 -1.54
CA ASP A 144 5.66 9.72 -2.59
C ASP A 144 5.08 8.97 -3.79
N ASP A 145 5.45 7.71 -3.98
CA ASP A 145 4.91 6.87 -5.04
C ASP A 145 3.63 6.13 -4.63
N VAL A 146 3.30 6.09 -3.33
CA VAL A 146 2.05 5.48 -2.83
C VAL A 146 0.88 6.37 -3.19
N LYS A 147 0.07 5.94 -4.15
CA LYS A 147 -1.10 6.70 -4.65
C LYS A 147 -2.42 5.97 -4.47
N ASP A 148 -2.41 4.72 -4.04
CA ASP A 148 -3.60 3.87 -3.95
C ASP A 148 -3.45 2.91 -2.76
N SER A 149 -4.57 2.37 -2.28
CA SER A 149 -4.60 1.31 -1.28
C SER A 149 -4.46 -0.07 -1.91
N GLY A 150 -4.06 -1.04 -1.10
CA GLY A 150 -3.93 -2.44 -1.48
C GLY A 150 -2.51 -2.99 -1.34
N ILE A 151 -2.30 -4.18 -1.86
CA ILE A 151 -1.03 -4.89 -1.77
C ILE A 151 -0.24 -4.68 -3.07
N PHE A 152 0.97 -4.15 -2.95
CA PHE A 152 1.92 -3.94 -4.05
C PHE A 152 3.11 -4.85 -3.81
N THR A 153 3.50 -5.62 -4.82
CA THR A 153 4.56 -6.63 -4.70
C THR A 153 5.55 -6.58 -5.86
N GLN A 154 6.72 -7.14 -5.61
CA GLN A 154 7.77 -7.44 -6.59
C GLN A 154 8.35 -8.80 -6.25
N ASP A 155 8.38 -9.69 -7.24
CA ASP A 155 9.10 -10.97 -7.12
C ASP A 155 10.58 -10.75 -7.32
N GLU A 156 11.38 -11.34 -6.44
CA GLU A 156 12.83 -11.28 -6.48
C GLU A 156 13.45 -12.66 -6.21
N THR A 157 14.69 -12.80 -6.62
CA THR A 157 15.53 -13.92 -6.25
C THR A 157 16.72 -13.40 -5.47
N ILE A 158 17.00 -13.99 -4.31
CA ILE A 158 18.26 -13.76 -3.61
C ILE A 158 19.23 -14.92 -3.89
N GLU A 159 20.45 -14.60 -4.27
CA GLU A 159 21.51 -15.55 -4.60
C GLU A 159 22.76 -15.33 -3.76
N ALA A 160 23.48 -16.41 -3.48
CA ALA A 160 24.84 -16.37 -2.98
C ALA A 160 25.78 -16.50 -4.19
N GLN A 161 26.43 -15.41 -4.62
CA GLN A 161 27.32 -15.42 -5.79
C GLN A 161 28.79 -15.40 -5.38
N ASP A 162 29.60 -16.30 -5.96
CA ASP A 162 31.05 -16.31 -5.75
C ASP A 162 31.76 -15.14 -6.45
N GLY A 163 33.10 -15.09 -6.34
CA GLY A 163 33.94 -14.08 -6.99
C GLY A 163 33.87 -14.09 -8.53
N SER A 164 33.45 -15.22 -9.11
CA SER A 164 33.29 -15.41 -10.58
C SER A 164 31.84 -15.20 -11.02
N PHE A 165 30.96 -14.68 -10.17
CA PHE A 165 29.51 -14.46 -10.41
C PHE A 165 28.71 -15.76 -10.59
N ARG A 166 29.26 -16.92 -10.20
CA ARG A 166 28.53 -18.18 -10.20
C ARG A 166 27.63 -18.24 -8.97
N SER A 167 26.39 -18.67 -9.14
CA SER A 167 25.47 -18.93 -8.05
C SER A 167 25.88 -20.20 -7.30
N LEU A 168 26.00 -20.08 -5.97
CA LEU A 168 26.25 -21.18 -5.04
C LEU A 168 24.96 -21.67 -4.38
N GLY A 169 23.88 -20.96 -4.61
CA GLY A 169 22.54 -21.23 -4.13
C GLY A 169 21.67 -19.99 -4.22
N GLY A 170 20.34 -20.19 -4.29
CA GLY A 170 19.38 -19.11 -4.43
C GLY A 170 18.02 -19.50 -3.88
N THR A 171 17.19 -18.50 -3.58
CA THR A 171 15.77 -18.67 -3.22
C THR A 171 14.95 -17.49 -3.72
N GLN A 172 13.69 -17.77 -4.04
CA GLN A 172 12.74 -16.75 -4.40
C GLN A 172 12.14 -16.10 -3.16
N LEU A 173 11.85 -14.82 -3.25
CA LEU A 173 11.14 -14.05 -2.23
C LEU A 173 10.23 -13.02 -2.89
N VAL A 174 9.24 -12.55 -2.14
CA VAL A 174 8.33 -11.49 -2.56
C VAL A 174 8.54 -10.29 -1.65
N LEU A 175 8.91 -9.16 -2.21
CA LEU A 175 8.94 -7.88 -1.51
C LEU A 175 7.60 -7.16 -1.70
N GLY A 176 7.15 -6.39 -0.70
CA GLY A 176 5.92 -5.64 -0.89
C GLY A 176 5.54 -4.70 0.25
N ILE A 177 4.42 -4.02 0.00
CA ILE A 177 3.76 -3.14 0.97
C ILE A 177 2.25 -3.35 0.90
N ASN A 178 1.63 -3.43 2.06
CA ASN A 178 0.18 -3.42 2.22
C ASN A 178 -0.25 -2.03 2.68
N VAL A 179 -0.80 -1.25 1.75
CA VAL A 179 -1.32 0.10 1.98
C VAL A 179 -2.78 0.01 2.39
N LEU A 180 -3.11 0.53 3.57
CA LEU A 180 -4.49 0.50 4.07
C LEU A 180 -5.40 1.44 3.28
N PRO A 181 -6.68 1.06 3.07
CA PRO A 181 -7.70 2.03 2.73
C PRO A 181 -7.79 3.06 3.86
N SER A 182 -7.57 4.32 3.54
CA SER A 182 -7.53 5.40 4.53
C SER A 182 -8.19 6.66 3.99
N ALA A 183 -8.88 7.39 4.88
CA ALA A 183 -9.48 8.68 4.57
C ALA A 183 -9.42 9.60 5.78
N ARG A 184 -9.12 10.88 5.53
CA ARG A 184 -9.08 11.94 6.55
C ARG A 184 -9.86 13.15 6.09
N ILE A 185 -10.48 13.84 7.05
CA ILE A 185 -11.17 15.10 6.82
C ILE A 185 -10.57 16.22 7.66
N GLY A 186 -10.73 17.42 7.18
CA GLY A 186 -10.40 18.65 7.87
C GLY A 186 -11.28 19.80 7.38
N LEU A 187 -11.38 20.87 8.14
CA LEU A 187 -12.08 22.08 7.75
C LEU A 187 -11.11 23.16 7.25
N ALA A 188 -11.57 23.99 6.34
CA ALA A 188 -10.88 25.22 5.93
C ALA A 188 -11.90 26.34 5.69
N GLY A 189 -11.52 27.57 6.03
CA GLY A 189 -12.39 28.72 5.87
C GLY A 189 -12.71 29.42 7.17
N ALA A 190 -13.89 30.00 7.29
CA ALA A 190 -14.32 30.81 8.43
C ALA A 190 -14.86 29.94 9.57
N TYR A 191 -13.99 29.53 10.48
CA TYR A 191 -14.35 28.88 11.75
C TYR A 191 -13.32 29.22 12.83
N THR A 192 -13.69 29.06 14.08
CA THR A 192 -12.79 29.13 15.24
C THR A 192 -12.79 27.79 15.95
N MET A 193 -11.68 27.47 16.62
CA MET A 193 -11.63 26.27 17.48
C MET A 193 -11.96 26.65 18.90
N ASN A 194 -12.93 25.94 19.50
CA ASN A 194 -13.28 26.09 20.91
C ASN A 194 -13.47 24.67 21.51
N ASP A 195 -12.72 24.35 22.57
CA ASP A 195 -12.77 23.08 23.29
C ASP A 195 -12.71 21.85 22.37
N GLY A 196 -11.87 21.91 21.31
CA GLY A 196 -11.72 20.81 20.35
C GLY A 196 -12.81 20.74 19.28
N HIS A 197 -13.76 21.66 19.29
CA HIS A 197 -14.85 21.76 18.29
C HIS A 197 -14.62 22.96 17.36
N ALA A 198 -14.92 22.77 16.07
CA ALA A 198 -14.98 23.88 15.12
C ALA A 198 -16.29 24.63 15.29
N VAL A 199 -16.21 25.92 15.61
CA VAL A 199 -17.37 26.82 15.73
C VAL A 199 -17.46 27.69 14.49
N VAL A 200 -18.59 27.59 13.79
CA VAL A 200 -18.90 28.37 12.60
C VAL A 200 -19.97 29.42 12.96
N ASP A 201 -19.62 30.69 12.89
CA ASP A 201 -20.56 31.80 13.11
C ASP A 201 -21.26 32.09 11.78
N LEU A 202 -22.58 31.88 11.75
CA LEU A 202 -23.42 32.13 10.58
C LEU A 202 -23.86 33.62 10.50
N GLY A 203 -23.52 34.43 11.52
CA GLY A 203 -23.92 35.83 11.63
C GLY A 203 -25.41 35.99 11.96
N GLU A 204 -26.00 37.12 11.54
CA GLU A 204 -27.43 37.35 11.64
C GLU A 204 -28.21 36.36 10.74
N LEU A 205 -29.11 35.59 11.35
CA LEU A 205 -29.89 34.57 10.62
C LEU A 205 -30.93 35.25 9.72
N ARG A 206 -30.70 35.15 8.39
CA ARG A 206 -31.64 35.61 7.36
C ARG A 206 -31.97 34.45 6.44
N PRO A 207 -33.21 34.33 5.94
CA PRO A 207 -33.56 33.31 4.97
C PRO A 207 -32.64 33.35 3.73
N GLY A 208 -32.12 32.19 3.32
CA GLY A 208 -31.19 32.06 2.19
C GLY A 208 -29.84 31.48 2.58
N VAL A 209 -28.88 31.56 1.69
CA VAL A 209 -27.54 31.01 1.90
C VAL A 209 -26.74 31.91 2.85
N ALA A 210 -26.26 31.36 3.96
CA ALA A 210 -25.38 32.10 4.87
C ALA A 210 -24.05 32.42 4.18
N PRO A 211 -23.54 33.67 4.28
CA PRO A 211 -22.36 34.13 3.55
C PRO A 211 -21.05 33.69 4.25
N VAL A 212 -20.94 32.43 4.66
CA VAL A 212 -19.79 31.89 5.37
C VAL A 212 -18.98 31.01 4.45
N PRO A 213 -17.73 31.40 4.08
CA PRO A 213 -16.88 30.55 3.26
C PRO A 213 -16.29 29.40 4.09
N LEU A 214 -16.82 28.21 3.89
CA LEU A 214 -16.40 27.00 4.58
C LEU A 214 -16.20 25.85 3.57
N GLN A 215 -15.18 25.05 3.78
CA GLN A 215 -14.87 23.88 2.94
C GLN A 215 -14.52 22.68 3.82
N LEU A 216 -15.01 21.51 3.42
CA LEU A 216 -14.56 20.22 3.93
C LEU A 216 -13.41 19.73 3.02
N ARG A 217 -12.22 19.59 3.58
CA ARG A 217 -11.09 18.97 2.89
C ARG A 217 -11.13 17.48 3.15
N VAL A 218 -11.13 16.69 2.09
CA VAL A 218 -11.09 15.23 2.16
C VAL A 218 -9.80 14.77 1.49
N ALA A 219 -9.05 13.90 2.20
CA ALA A 219 -7.90 13.18 1.65
C ALA A 219 -8.19 11.68 1.77
N SER A 220 -8.05 10.92 0.67
CA SER A 220 -8.40 9.49 0.65
C SER A 220 -7.48 8.72 -0.30
N THR A 221 -7.18 7.45 0.04
CA THR A 221 -6.46 6.49 -0.81
C THR A 221 -7.37 5.78 -1.81
N GLY A 222 -8.67 5.95 -1.69
CA GLY A 222 -9.68 5.28 -2.51
C GLY A 222 -11.04 5.94 -2.35
N SER A 223 -12.09 5.18 -2.61
CA SER A 223 -13.47 5.60 -2.34
C SER A 223 -13.69 5.84 -0.87
N TYR A 224 -14.59 6.75 -0.53
CA TYR A 224 -14.91 7.06 0.87
C TYR A 224 -16.40 7.40 1.03
N ASP A 225 -16.86 7.29 2.26
CA ASP A 225 -18.18 7.73 2.71
C ASP A 225 -18.07 8.82 3.74
N LEU A 226 -18.81 9.91 3.55
CA LEU A 226 -19.02 10.94 4.55
C LEU A 226 -20.37 10.69 5.23
N ASN A 227 -20.35 10.52 6.55
CA ASN A 227 -21.55 10.45 7.36
C ASN A 227 -21.76 11.78 8.05
N VAL A 228 -22.94 12.36 7.88
CA VAL A 228 -23.33 13.66 8.43
C VAL A 228 -24.55 13.50 9.32
N THR A 229 -24.47 14.01 10.54
CA THR A 229 -25.57 14.02 11.50
C THR A 229 -25.70 15.39 12.16
N SER A 230 -26.92 15.79 12.49
CA SER A 230 -27.25 17.01 13.25
C SER A 230 -27.90 16.63 14.57
N ALA A 231 -27.42 17.20 15.67
CA ALA A 231 -27.98 16.95 17.00
C ALA A 231 -29.44 17.40 17.13
N ASN A 232 -29.81 18.47 16.43
CA ASN A 232 -31.14 19.02 16.44
C ASN A 232 -31.93 18.76 15.15
N SER A 233 -31.51 17.76 14.33
CA SER A 233 -32.22 17.37 13.10
C SER A 233 -32.45 18.52 12.11
N GLY A 234 -31.40 19.33 11.85
CA GLY A 234 -31.49 20.47 10.93
C GLY A 234 -32.19 21.68 11.50
N ARG A 235 -32.13 21.89 12.82
CA ARG A 235 -32.73 23.02 13.52
C ARG A 235 -31.69 23.72 14.38
N LEU A 236 -31.44 24.99 14.12
CA LEU A 236 -30.73 25.86 15.05
C LEU A 236 -31.65 26.18 16.22
N ARG A 237 -31.34 25.76 17.43
CA ARG A 237 -32.15 25.93 18.64
C ARG A 237 -31.67 27.09 19.50
N LEU A 238 -32.62 27.81 20.12
CA LEU A 238 -32.36 28.85 21.11
C LEU A 238 -32.14 28.20 22.48
N GLY A 239 -30.91 27.86 22.82
CA GLY A 239 -30.58 27.15 24.05
C GLY A 239 -31.38 25.84 24.19
N SER A 240 -31.99 25.63 25.38
CA SER A 240 -32.83 24.48 25.67
C SER A 240 -34.34 24.69 25.35
N SER A 241 -34.71 25.84 24.77
CA SER A 241 -36.10 26.14 24.46
C SER A 241 -36.61 25.39 23.21
N ASP A 242 -37.94 25.44 22.99
CA ASP A 242 -38.55 24.90 21.76
C ASP A 242 -38.48 25.83 20.57
N TRP A 243 -37.88 27.04 20.75
CA TRP A 243 -37.67 27.96 19.65
C TRP A 243 -36.53 27.48 18.74
N TYR A 244 -36.77 27.42 17.44
CA TYR A 244 -35.75 27.01 16.46
C TYR A 244 -35.90 27.74 15.12
N VAL A 245 -34.83 27.82 14.39
CA VAL A 245 -34.77 28.22 12.97
C VAL A 245 -34.39 26.99 12.16
N PRO A 246 -35.17 26.54 11.18
CA PRO A 246 -34.81 25.41 10.33
C PRO A 246 -33.67 25.80 9.42
N TYR A 247 -32.77 24.86 9.13
CA TYR A 247 -31.73 25.03 8.15
C TYR A 247 -31.44 23.72 7.41
N SER A 248 -30.80 23.81 6.26
CA SER A 248 -30.27 22.68 5.54
C SER A 248 -28.81 22.92 5.18
N LEU A 249 -28.11 21.83 4.89
CA LEU A 249 -26.68 21.80 4.59
C LEU A 249 -26.47 21.26 3.18
N ALA A 250 -25.52 21.84 2.43
CA ALA A 250 -25.01 21.26 1.21
C ALA A 250 -23.49 21.10 1.30
N ILE A 251 -22.97 19.94 0.89
CA ILE A 251 -21.55 19.63 0.86
C ILE A 251 -21.17 19.21 -0.55
N GLY A 252 -20.22 19.92 -1.18
CA GLY A 252 -19.80 19.66 -2.57
C GLY A 252 -20.94 19.75 -3.58
N GLY A 253 -21.94 20.62 -3.31
CA GLY A 253 -23.13 20.77 -4.14
C GLY A 253 -24.25 19.74 -3.86
N ASN A 254 -24.02 18.73 -3.04
CA ASN A 254 -25.03 17.75 -2.66
C ASN A 254 -25.79 18.22 -1.42
N SER A 255 -27.13 18.28 -1.50
CA SER A 255 -27.98 18.59 -0.35
C SER A 255 -27.95 17.45 0.68
N VAL A 256 -27.74 17.78 1.95
CA VAL A 256 -27.71 16.86 3.07
C VAL A 256 -28.99 16.95 3.88
N ASN A 257 -29.71 15.85 3.97
CA ASN A 257 -30.85 15.77 4.88
C ASN A 257 -30.34 15.56 6.31
N LEU A 258 -30.55 16.54 7.19
CA LEU A 258 -30.10 16.55 8.58
C LEU A 258 -31.09 15.89 9.55
N THR A 259 -32.24 15.40 9.09
CA THR A 259 -33.24 14.73 9.97
C THR A 259 -32.86 13.30 10.33
N GLY A 260 -31.75 12.77 9.77
CA GLY A 260 -31.23 11.44 10.06
C GLY A 260 -29.76 11.36 9.65
N VAL A 261 -29.18 10.17 9.77
CA VAL A 261 -27.82 9.90 9.27
C VAL A 261 -27.86 9.94 7.75
N ARG A 262 -27.01 10.75 7.14
CA ARG A 262 -26.86 10.82 5.70
C ARG A 262 -25.45 10.45 5.28
N THR A 263 -25.35 9.51 4.36
CA THR A 263 -24.08 9.10 3.75
C THR A 263 -23.94 9.76 2.37
N ILE A 264 -22.82 10.43 2.14
CA ILE A 264 -22.40 10.96 0.83
C ILE A 264 -21.19 10.15 0.40
N SER A 265 -21.32 9.40 -0.69
CA SER A 265 -20.22 8.61 -1.23
C SER A 265 -19.39 9.42 -2.20
N GLY A 266 -18.09 9.51 -1.94
CA GLY A 266 -17.10 9.98 -2.89
C GLY A 266 -16.64 8.80 -3.75
N ALA A 267 -16.95 8.81 -5.05
CA ALA A 267 -16.45 7.81 -5.99
C ALA A 267 -15.06 8.22 -6.46
N THR A 268 -14.13 7.25 -6.50
CA THR A 268 -12.81 7.46 -7.08
C THR A 268 -12.53 6.42 -8.15
N ASN A 269 -11.86 6.84 -9.21
CA ASN A 269 -11.30 5.93 -10.21
C ASN A 269 -9.93 5.37 -9.79
N GLY A 270 -9.67 5.28 -8.46
CA GLY A 270 -8.40 4.88 -7.85
C GLY A 270 -7.43 6.06 -7.65
N GLY A 271 -6.58 5.93 -6.64
CA GLY A 271 -5.50 6.87 -6.38
C GLY A 271 -5.71 7.82 -5.20
N LEU A 272 -4.58 8.36 -4.69
CA LEU A 272 -4.57 9.35 -3.63
C LEU A 272 -5.28 10.63 -4.09
N ARG A 273 -6.37 10.97 -3.41
CA ARG A 273 -7.21 12.10 -3.74
C ARG A 273 -7.21 13.14 -2.62
N ARG A 274 -7.22 14.39 -3.02
CA ARG A 274 -7.44 15.52 -2.11
C ARG A 274 -8.50 16.41 -2.72
N GLU A 275 -9.61 16.55 -2.04
CA GLU A 275 -10.76 17.33 -2.47
C GLU A 275 -11.06 18.44 -1.48
N ALA A 276 -11.57 19.55 -1.99
CA ALA A 276 -12.13 20.64 -1.20
C ALA A 276 -13.61 20.78 -1.57
N LEU A 277 -14.48 20.32 -0.69
CA LEU A 277 -15.92 20.34 -0.89
C LEU A 277 -16.51 21.56 -0.20
N PRO A 278 -17.06 22.54 -0.94
CA PRO A 278 -17.69 23.71 -0.33
C PRO A 278 -18.87 23.28 0.56
N ILE A 279 -18.99 23.91 1.72
CA ILE A 279 -20.10 23.73 2.65
C ILE A 279 -20.97 24.99 2.60
N HIS A 280 -22.26 24.82 2.34
CA HIS A 280 -23.24 25.90 2.34
C HIS A 280 -24.35 25.59 3.34
N PHE A 281 -24.69 26.60 4.16
CA PHE A 281 -25.83 26.58 5.06
C PHE A 281 -26.98 27.38 4.43
N LEU A 282 -28.11 26.73 4.23
CA LEU A 282 -29.34 27.37 3.75
C LEU A 282 -30.29 27.57 4.93
N ILE A 283 -30.42 28.79 5.39
CA ILE A 283 -31.28 29.18 6.50
C ILE A 283 -32.71 29.26 5.98
N GLY A 284 -33.62 28.63 6.70
CA GLY A 284 -35.03 28.68 6.40
C GLY A 284 -35.72 29.93 6.97
N ASP A 285 -37.05 29.82 7.16
CA ASP A 285 -37.85 30.93 7.65
C ASP A 285 -37.47 31.36 9.07
N THR A 286 -37.21 32.65 9.25
CA THR A 286 -36.87 33.30 10.51
C THR A 286 -38.00 34.17 11.05
N SER A 287 -39.15 34.21 10.38
CA SER A 287 -40.33 35.01 10.81
C SER A 287 -40.80 34.54 12.21
N ASP A 288 -41.22 35.49 13.01
CA ASP A 288 -41.79 35.23 14.35
C ASP A 288 -40.85 34.47 15.31
N ARG A 289 -39.54 34.54 15.11
CA ARG A 289 -38.56 33.94 16.00
C ARG A 289 -38.10 34.93 17.09
N ARG A 290 -37.84 34.41 18.29
CA ARG A 290 -37.29 35.20 19.36
C ARG A 290 -35.86 35.63 19.08
N ALA A 291 -35.49 36.81 19.50
CA ALA A 291 -34.09 37.23 19.47
C ALA A 291 -33.24 36.38 20.43
N GLY A 292 -32.02 36.02 19.99
CA GLY A 292 -31.09 35.24 20.80
C GLY A 292 -30.09 34.48 19.96
N VAL A 293 -29.23 33.67 20.62
CA VAL A 293 -28.25 32.84 19.98
C VAL A 293 -28.81 31.46 19.72
N TYR A 294 -28.84 31.09 18.45
CA TYR A 294 -29.33 29.78 17.98
C TYR A 294 -28.16 28.91 17.58
N SER A 295 -28.16 27.66 18.00
CA SER A 295 -27.05 26.73 17.72
C SER A 295 -27.52 25.31 17.39
N ASP A 296 -26.69 24.60 16.68
CA ASP A 296 -26.77 23.14 16.45
C ASP A 296 -25.37 22.56 16.42
N VAL A 297 -25.26 21.24 16.63
CA VAL A 297 -24.01 20.51 16.48
C VAL A 297 -24.14 19.57 15.29
N VAL A 298 -23.29 19.77 14.30
CA VAL A 298 -23.19 18.88 13.12
C VAL A 298 -21.93 18.04 13.24
N SER A 299 -22.10 16.73 13.27
CA SER A 299 -20.99 15.78 13.26
C SER A 299 -20.77 15.26 11.85
N ILE A 300 -19.51 15.35 11.37
CA ILE A 300 -19.10 14.83 10.07
C ILE A 300 -17.98 13.81 10.32
N SER A 301 -18.17 12.58 9.83
CA SER A 301 -17.15 11.54 9.87
C SER A 301 -16.88 11.00 8.47
N VAL A 302 -15.67 10.48 8.27
CA VAL A 302 -15.27 9.84 7.01
C VAL A 302 -14.89 8.40 7.26
N THR A 303 -15.26 7.53 6.34
CA THR A 303 -14.84 6.12 6.32
C THR A 303 -14.30 5.80 4.93
N ALA A 304 -13.07 5.26 4.84
CA ALA A 304 -12.51 4.73 3.60
C ALA A 304 -13.21 3.41 3.22
N ARG A 305 -13.31 3.15 1.92
CA ARG A 305 -13.83 1.89 1.36
C ARG A 305 -12.76 1.10 0.65
#